data_86352456b91d073cdffea67f3ddfc224
#
_entry.id   86352456b91d073cdffea67f3ddfc224
#
_cell.length_a   1.000
_cell.length_b   1.000
_cell.length_c   1.000
_cell.angle_alpha   90.00
_cell.angle_beta   90.00
_cell.angle_gamma   90.00
#
_symmetry.space_group_name_H-M   'P 1'
#
loop_
_entity.id
_entity.type
_entity.pdbx_description
1 polymer ?
#
loop_
_entity_poly.entity_id
_entity_poly.type
_entity_poly.pdbx_seq_one_letter_code
_entity_poly.pdbx_strand_id
1 'polypeptide(L)' 'MSPENSKLIYKAAIKAGDILKGKLPDHHMHPKGRNSHAHVFERLKNKLGMSYKDCKDSETDRILRFIFDCSNNPS' A
#
# COMPACT_ATOMS: atom_id res chain seq x y z
N MET A 1 -11.50 4.78 -11.36
CA MET A 1 -10.29 5.63 -11.34
C MET A 1 -9.62 5.62 -12.71
N SER A 2 -9.10 6.75 -13.14
CA SER A 2 -8.41 6.83 -14.42
C SER A 2 -7.14 5.98 -14.42
N PRO A 3 -6.67 5.50 -15.59
CA PRO A 3 -5.42 4.74 -15.65
C PRO A 3 -4.22 5.50 -15.11
N GLU A 4 -4.18 6.81 -15.31
CA GLU A 4 -3.08 7.64 -14.81
C GLU A 4 -3.05 7.68 -13.29
N ASN A 5 -4.19 7.92 -12.65
CA ASN A 5 -4.28 7.95 -11.19
C ASN A 5 -4.06 6.58 -10.58
N SER A 6 -4.58 5.54 -11.22
CA SER A 6 -4.36 4.16 -10.80
C SER A 6 -2.87 3.83 -10.80
N LYS A 7 -2.16 4.27 -11.83
CA LYS A 7 -0.72 4.05 -11.95
C LYS A 7 0.06 4.81 -10.87
N LEU A 8 -0.35 6.03 -10.55
CA LEU A 8 0.25 6.81 -9.47
C LEU A 8 0.14 6.08 -8.13
N ILE A 9 -1.04 5.55 -7.84
CA ILE A 9 -1.28 4.81 -6.61
C ILE A 9 -0.44 3.53 -6.58
N TYR A 10 -0.40 2.80 -7.68
CA TYR A 10 0.42 1.60 -7.78
C TYR A 10 1.89 1.90 -7.47
N LYS A 11 2.44 2.92 -8.11
CA LYS A 11 3.84 3.31 -7.89
C LYS A 11 4.08 3.72 -6.44
N ALA A 12 3.16 4.47 -5.85
CA ALA A 12 3.27 4.89 -4.45
C ALA A 12 3.25 3.67 -3.51
N ALA A 13 2.38 2.70 -3.79
CA ALA A 13 2.28 1.48 -2.98
C ALA A 13 3.57 0.65 -3.07
N ILE A 14 4.14 0.52 -4.25
CA ILE A 14 5.40 -0.18 -4.44
C ILE A 14 6.53 0.50 -3.67
N LYS A 15 6.61 1.83 -3.76
CA LYS A 15 7.61 2.60 -3.02
C LYS A 15 7.43 2.44 -1.51
N ALA A 16 6.19 2.49 -1.04
CA ALA A 16 5.91 2.28 0.39
C ALA A 16 6.32 0.88 0.83
N GLY A 17 6.06 -0.13 0.00
CA GLY A 17 6.49 -1.50 0.27
C GLY A 17 8.01 -1.62 0.37
N ASP A 18 8.73 -0.92 -0.50
CA ASP A 18 10.19 -0.90 -0.46
C ASP A 18 10.70 -0.29 0.84
N ILE A 19 10.08 0.80 1.29
CA ILE A 19 10.43 1.44 2.55
C ILE A 19 10.16 0.50 3.71
N LEU A 20 9.02 -0.18 3.72
CA LEU A 20 8.63 -1.10 4.79
C LEU A 20 9.46 -2.37 4.82
N LYS A 21 10.09 -2.73 3.73
CA LYS A 21 10.84 -3.98 3.61
C LYS A 21 11.88 -4.16 4.71
N GLY A 22 12.49 -3.06 5.16
CA GLY A 22 13.47 -3.11 6.25
C GLY A 22 12.88 -2.82 7.62
N LYS A 23 11.58 -2.48 7.71
CA LYS A 23 10.94 -2.06 8.94
C LYS A 23 9.97 -3.06 9.53
N LEU A 24 9.45 -3.99 8.71
CA LEU A 24 8.53 -5.00 9.19
C LEU A 24 9.33 -6.12 9.88
N PRO A 25 8.88 -6.57 11.06
CA PRO A 25 9.57 -7.66 11.74
C PRO A 25 9.42 -8.97 10.96
N ASP A 26 10.45 -9.80 11.01
CA ASP A 26 10.39 -11.13 10.45
C ASP A 26 9.36 -11.94 11.23
N HIS A 27 8.58 -12.73 10.51
CA HIS A 27 7.62 -13.61 11.12
C HIS A 27 8.06 -15.06 10.90
N HIS A 28 8.10 -15.86 11.96
CA HIS A 28 8.57 -17.23 11.84
C HIS A 28 7.71 -18.10 10.91
N MET A 29 6.48 -17.72 10.65
CA MET A 29 5.61 -18.36 9.67
C MET A 29 5.96 -17.97 8.23
N HIS A 30 6.81 -16.96 8.08
CA HIS A 30 7.28 -16.49 6.79
C HIS A 30 8.80 -16.42 6.81
N PRO A 31 9.47 -17.58 6.66
CA PRO A 31 10.93 -17.65 6.80
C PRO A 31 11.71 -16.79 5.82
N LYS A 32 11.09 -16.38 4.73
CA LYS A 32 11.70 -15.47 3.76
C LYS A 32 11.35 -14.00 4.04
N GLY A 33 10.73 -13.72 5.19
CA GLY A 33 10.27 -12.40 5.55
C GLY A 33 8.88 -12.09 5.02
N ARG A 34 8.30 -10.98 5.48
CA ARG A 34 7.00 -10.52 4.99
C ARG A 34 7.13 -9.92 3.62
N ASN A 35 6.12 -10.18 2.77
CA ASN A 35 6.01 -9.45 1.51
C ASN A 35 5.43 -8.07 1.82
N SER A 36 6.31 -7.08 1.91
CA SER A 36 5.91 -5.72 2.28
C SER A 36 5.00 -5.06 1.24
N HIS A 37 5.15 -5.40 -0.03
CA HIS A 37 4.26 -4.88 -1.07
C HIS A 37 2.85 -5.42 -0.89
N ALA A 38 2.71 -6.72 -0.65
CA ALA A 38 1.40 -7.32 -0.41
C ALA A 38 0.77 -6.73 0.85
N HIS A 39 1.57 -6.45 1.87
CA HIS A 39 1.09 -5.83 3.10
C HIS A 39 0.44 -4.46 2.82
N VAL A 40 1.09 -3.62 2.02
CA VAL A 40 0.56 -2.30 1.67
C VAL A 40 -0.76 -2.44 0.91
N PHE A 41 -0.80 -3.31 -0.10
CA PHE A 41 -2.02 -3.49 -0.90
C PHE A 41 -3.15 -4.07 -0.08
N GLU A 42 -2.87 -4.99 0.83
CA GLU A 42 -3.88 -5.57 1.71
C GLU A 42 -4.46 -4.52 2.64
N ARG A 43 -3.61 -3.71 3.27
CA ARG A 43 -4.07 -2.63 4.15
C ARG A 43 -4.90 -1.61 3.37
N LEU A 44 -4.48 -1.29 2.16
CA LEU A 44 -5.20 -0.37 1.30
C LEU A 44 -6.60 -0.90 0.96
N LYS A 45 -6.68 -2.16 0.58
CA LYS A 45 -7.96 -2.81 0.29
C LYS A 45 -8.88 -2.82 1.52
N ASN A 46 -8.32 -3.11 2.69
CA ASN A 46 -9.09 -3.13 3.93
C ASN A 46 -9.60 -1.74 4.29
N LYS A 47 -8.79 -0.71 4.08
CA LYS A 47 -9.18 0.67 4.36
C LYS A 47 -10.28 1.15 3.43
N LEU A 48 -10.18 0.81 2.15
CA LEU A 48 -11.12 1.28 1.14
C LEU A 48 -12.37 0.41 1.03
N GLY A 49 -12.30 -0.84 1.50
CA GLY A 49 -13.37 -1.80 1.32
C GLY A 49 -13.51 -2.30 -0.11
N MET A 50 -12.60 -1.90 -1.01
CA MET A 50 -12.60 -2.29 -2.41
C MET A 50 -11.23 -2.04 -3.00
N SER A 51 -10.99 -2.53 -4.22
CA SER A 51 -9.75 -2.22 -4.93
C SER A 51 -9.64 -0.72 -5.18
N TYR A 52 -8.43 -0.16 -5.06
CA TYR A 52 -8.21 1.26 -5.34
C TYR A 52 -8.60 1.62 -6.78
N LYS A 53 -8.53 0.65 -7.70
CA LYS A 53 -8.92 0.87 -9.11
C LYS A 53 -10.39 1.17 -9.27
N ASP A 54 -11.21 0.72 -8.31
CA ASP A 54 -12.65 0.93 -8.33
C ASP A 54 -13.05 2.23 -7.62
N CYS A 55 -12.11 2.91 -7.01
CA CYS A 55 -12.36 4.19 -6.35
C CYS A 55 -12.44 5.32 -7.36
N LYS A 56 -13.07 6.42 -6.95
CA LYS A 56 -13.17 7.61 -7.80
C LYS A 56 -11.85 8.35 -7.86
N ASP A 57 -11.62 9.08 -8.95
CA ASP A 57 -10.41 9.89 -9.09
C ASP A 57 -10.25 10.92 -7.96
N SER A 58 -11.38 11.42 -7.46
CA SER A 58 -11.36 12.36 -6.33
C SER A 58 -10.76 11.78 -5.05
N GLU A 59 -10.66 10.46 -4.96
CA GLU A 59 -10.09 9.77 -3.80
C GLU A 59 -8.57 9.59 -3.91
N THR A 60 -7.97 9.94 -5.05
CA THR A 60 -6.55 9.70 -5.31
C THR A 60 -5.65 10.29 -4.24
N ASP A 61 -5.84 11.57 -3.89
CA ASP A 61 -5.01 12.24 -2.89
C ASP A 61 -5.14 11.59 -1.50
N ARG A 62 -6.37 11.21 -1.14
CA ARG A 62 -6.63 10.51 0.13
C ARG A 62 -5.91 9.18 0.18
N ILE A 63 -5.95 8.43 -0.92
CA ILE A 63 -5.31 7.12 -1.01
C ILE A 63 -3.79 7.27 -0.94
N LEU A 64 -3.23 8.24 -1.65
CA LEU A 64 -1.79 8.51 -1.61
C LEU A 64 -1.34 8.88 -0.19
N ARG A 65 -2.14 9.67 0.51
CA ARG A 65 -1.84 10.06 1.89
C ARG A 65 -1.87 8.85 2.82
N PHE A 66 -2.83 7.96 2.62
CA PHE A 66 -2.91 6.71 3.40
C PHE A 66 -1.69 5.82 3.17
N ILE A 67 -1.25 5.69 1.92
CA ILE A 67 -0.06 4.91 1.58
C ILE A 67 1.17 5.50 2.24
N PHE A 68 1.30 6.82 2.22
CA PHE A 68 2.40 7.51 2.88
C PHE A 68 2.40 7.22 4.38
N ASP A 69 1.23 7.28 5.01
CA ASP A 69 1.12 6.96 6.44
C ASP A 69 1.51 5.51 6.73
N CYS A 70 1.16 4.58 5.85
CA CYS A 70 1.54 3.18 6.00
C CYS A 70 3.06 3.01 5.99
N SER A 71 3.78 3.77 5.16
CA SER A 71 5.24 3.67 5.09
C SER A 71 5.92 4.27 6.31
N ASN A 72 5.28 5.25 6.96
CA ASN A 72 5.84 5.90 8.15
C ASN A 72 5.43 5.22 9.45
N ASN A 73 4.34 4.48 9.45
CA ASN A 73 3.81 3.82 10.64
C ASN A 73 3.56 2.33 10.37
N PRO A 74 4.61 1.53 10.21
CA PRO A 74 4.47 0.11 9.95
C PRO A 74 4.00 -0.62 11.22
N SER A 75 2.80 -1.06 11.20
CA SER A 75 2.24 -1.80 12.33
C SER A 75 1.53 -3.05 11.87
#